data_a56a4e469410a8da9907fd309f0d6423
#
_entry.id   a56a4e469410a8da9907fd309f0d6423
#
_cell.length_a   1.000
_cell.length_b   1.000
_cell.length_c   1.000
_cell.angle_alpha   90.00
_cell.angle_beta   90.00
_cell.angle_gamma   90.00
#
_symmetry.space_group_name_H-M   'P 1'
#
loop_
_entity.id
_entity.type
_entity.pdbx_description
1 polymer ?
#
loop_
_entity_poly.entity_id
_entity_poly.type
_entity_poly.pdbx_seq_one_letter_code
_entity_poly.pdbx_strand_id
1 'polypeptide(L)'
;MANFRLVEHLSHLVVQPSDVRLNPPEGYLFVQDGLIISCGVLYALMYAFAMILVVRDRFLPGSVKYLSLTLAYEFYYAFTTTSTLTERACFLIWFALDLAFVGLALWQVYSPAQRHRIVTEMAMLYFPLALGALKCLSTLYPDERQQVTAYWTGIFLQLPVGWVYVYRLLADRSTRGQSLEVWLVRYLGCFTAYGVFIWRYLNVPRNWGYVGSFWSIGVIVATLVPETVYPFVYIWVWKGSERRKVKVG
;
A
#
# COMPACT_ATOMS: atom_id res chain seq x y z
N MET A 1 20.35 -0.75 -34.43
CA MET A 1 19.93 -1.59 -33.28
C MET A 1 19.83 -0.82 -31.96
N ALA A 2 20.73 0.11 -31.60
CA ALA A 2 20.67 0.89 -30.38
C ALA A 2 19.39 1.77 -30.26
N ASN A 3 18.97 2.43 -31.32
CA ASN A 3 17.78 3.29 -31.33
C ASN A 3 16.46 2.51 -31.17
N PHE A 4 16.38 1.27 -31.63
CA PHE A 4 15.17 0.46 -31.49
C PHE A 4 14.94 0.03 -30.04
N ARG A 5 16.01 -0.35 -29.31
CA ARG A 5 15.95 -0.66 -27.87
C ARG A 5 15.56 0.55 -27.02
N LEU A 6 16.02 1.76 -27.39
CA LEU A 6 15.67 2.98 -26.65
C LEU A 6 14.18 3.33 -26.77
N VAL A 7 13.58 3.14 -27.95
CA VAL A 7 12.15 3.38 -28.20
C VAL A 7 11.29 2.36 -27.45
N GLU A 8 11.73 1.11 -27.37
CA GLU A 8 11.04 0.05 -26.64
C GLU A 8 11.00 0.33 -25.12
N HIS A 9 12.09 0.86 -24.55
CA HIS A 9 12.15 1.26 -23.14
C HIS A 9 11.25 2.45 -22.78
N LEU A 10 10.96 3.35 -23.72
CA LEU A 10 10.09 4.51 -23.50
C LEU A 10 8.60 4.15 -23.35
N SER A 11 8.21 2.92 -23.74
CA SER A 11 6.82 2.43 -23.62
C SER A 11 6.49 1.79 -22.27
N HIS A 12 7.47 1.56 -21.41
CA HIS A 12 7.29 0.90 -20.11
C HIS A 12 6.99 1.88 -18.98
N LEU A 13 6.23 1.41 -17.97
CA LEU A 13 5.84 2.21 -16.79
C LEU A 13 7.05 2.60 -15.95
N VAL A 14 7.90 1.63 -15.64
CA VAL A 14 9.07 1.81 -14.79
C VAL A 14 10.29 1.29 -15.50
N VAL A 15 11.25 2.19 -15.75
CA VAL A 15 12.54 1.84 -16.35
C VAL A 15 13.64 2.29 -15.42
N GLN A 16 14.34 1.31 -14.82
CA GLN A 16 15.49 1.59 -13.98
C GLN A 16 16.78 1.39 -14.78
N PRO A 17 17.55 2.46 -15.02
CA PRO A 17 18.74 2.36 -15.86
C PRO A 17 19.79 1.36 -15.35
N SER A 18 19.92 1.23 -14.02
CA SER A 18 20.81 0.25 -13.40
C SER A 18 20.39 -1.20 -13.66
N ASP A 19 19.08 -1.49 -13.70
CA ASP A 19 18.57 -2.82 -14.01
C ASP A 19 18.76 -3.15 -15.48
N VAL A 20 18.46 -2.22 -16.38
CA VAL A 20 18.62 -2.39 -17.84
C VAL A 20 20.07 -2.64 -18.21
N ARG A 21 21.04 -1.97 -17.53
CA ARG A 21 22.48 -2.20 -17.75
C ARG A 21 22.94 -3.63 -17.46
N LEU A 22 22.20 -4.37 -16.64
CA LEU A 22 22.49 -5.76 -16.31
C LEU A 22 21.92 -6.77 -17.33
N ASN A 23 21.32 -6.28 -18.43
CA ASN A 23 20.72 -7.08 -19.49
C ASN A 23 19.75 -8.15 -18.98
N PRO A 24 18.67 -7.77 -18.26
CA PRO A 24 17.66 -8.73 -17.81
C PRO A 24 17.01 -9.44 -19.01
N PRO A 25 16.26 -10.55 -18.78
CA PRO A 25 15.53 -11.25 -19.81
C PRO A 25 14.61 -10.33 -20.63
N GLU A 26 14.36 -10.65 -21.90
CA GLU A 26 13.58 -9.82 -22.83
C GLU A 26 12.18 -9.44 -22.29
N GLY A 27 11.49 -10.36 -21.60
CA GLY A 27 10.18 -10.09 -20.98
C GLY A 27 10.21 -9.36 -19.63
N TYR A 28 11.37 -8.95 -19.12
CA TYR A 28 11.52 -8.40 -17.76
C TYR A 28 10.61 -7.20 -17.47
N LEU A 29 10.69 -6.17 -18.31
CA LEU A 29 9.92 -4.94 -18.13
C LEU A 29 8.42 -5.17 -18.37
N PHE A 30 8.05 -6.04 -19.30
CA PHE A 30 6.66 -6.36 -19.59
C PHE A 30 5.96 -7.04 -18.41
N VAL A 31 6.59 -8.04 -17.79
CA VAL A 31 6.06 -8.72 -16.61
C VAL A 31 6.00 -7.75 -15.42
N GLN A 32 7.03 -6.92 -15.25
CA GLN A 32 7.04 -5.89 -14.21
C GLN A 32 5.87 -4.92 -14.36
N ASP A 33 5.61 -4.42 -15.56
CA ASP A 33 4.49 -3.51 -15.84
C ASP A 33 3.15 -4.18 -15.56
N GLY A 34 2.97 -5.43 -15.97
CA GLY A 34 1.76 -6.20 -15.69
C GLY A 34 1.48 -6.34 -14.19
N LEU A 35 2.50 -6.61 -13.40
CA LEU A 35 2.39 -6.70 -11.94
C LEU A 35 2.07 -5.34 -11.31
N ILE A 36 2.70 -4.24 -11.77
CA ILE A 36 2.45 -2.89 -11.27
C ILE A 36 1.03 -2.42 -11.61
N ILE A 37 0.58 -2.63 -12.85
CA ILE A 37 -0.80 -2.29 -13.26
C ILE A 37 -1.81 -3.08 -12.44
N SER A 38 -1.59 -4.40 -12.28
CA SER A 38 -2.47 -5.25 -11.48
C SER A 38 -2.55 -4.77 -10.02
N CYS A 39 -1.40 -4.43 -9.42
CA CYS A 39 -1.32 -3.84 -8.10
C CYS A 39 -2.14 -2.53 -8.03
N GLY A 40 -1.94 -1.64 -8.99
CA GLY A 40 -2.63 -0.34 -9.05
C GLY A 40 -4.14 -0.49 -9.13
N VAL A 41 -4.64 -1.36 -10.00
CA VAL A 41 -6.08 -1.63 -10.15
C VAL A 41 -6.67 -2.24 -8.88
N LEU A 42 -6.02 -3.23 -8.29
CA LEU A 42 -6.50 -3.90 -7.08
C LEU A 42 -6.58 -2.94 -5.88
N TYR A 43 -5.57 -2.08 -5.68
CA TYR A 43 -5.62 -1.08 -4.62
C TYR A 43 -6.64 0.03 -4.90
N ALA A 44 -6.82 0.46 -6.14
CA ALA A 44 -7.88 1.42 -6.49
C ALA A 44 -9.28 0.85 -6.17
N LEU A 45 -9.53 -0.42 -6.48
CA LEU A 45 -10.76 -1.12 -6.09
C LEU A 45 -10.89 -1.24 -4.56
N MET A 46 -9.79 -1.50 -3.85
CA MET A 46 -9.78 -1.54 -2.39
C MET A 46 -10.21 -0.19 -1.80
N TYR A 47 -9.68 0.94 -2.31
CA TYR A 47 -10.13 2.26 -1.88
C TYR A 47 -11.61 2.49 -2.16
N ALA A 48 -12.10 2.14 -3.35
CA ALA A 48 -13.51 2.30 -3.70
C ALA A 48 -14.43 1.52 -2.74
N PHE A 49 -14.13 0.25 -2.49
CA PHE A 49 -14.90 -0.57 -1.55
C PHE A 49 -14.78 -0.08 -0.10
N ALA A 50 -13.59 0.35 0.32
CA ALA A 50 -13.38 0.91 1.67
C ALA A 50 -14.18 2.22 1.87
N MET A 51 -14.23 3.10 0.86
CA MET A 51 -15.04 4.31 0.90
C MET A 51 -16.53 3.99 1.02
N ILE A 52 -17.04 3.01 0.28
CA ILE A 52 -18.44 2.54 0.40
C ILE A 52 -18.71 2.06 1.84
N LEU A 53 -17.80 1.27 2.43
CA LEU A 53 -17.95 0.79 3.80
C LEU A 53 -17.95 1.93 4.83
N VAL A 54 -17.08 2.91 4.68
CA VAL A 54 -17.02 4.08 5.57
C VAL A 54 -18.32 4.87 5.53
N VAL A 55 -18.91 5.06 4.36
CA VAL A 55 -20.21 5.74 4.21
C VAL A 55 -21.33 4.92 4.84
N ARG A 56 -21.39 3.62 4.52
CA ARG A 56 -22.45 2.70 5.00
C ARG A 56 -22.41 2.53 6.52
N ASP A 57 -21.23 2.26 7.04
CA ASP A 57 -21.07 1.82 8.43
C ASP A 57 -20.71 2.97 9.39
N ARG A 58 -20.31 4.14 8.87
CA ARG A 58 -19.79 5.28 9.62
C ARG A 58 -18.73 4.86 10.64
N PHE A 59 -17.80 4.04 10.19
CA PHE A 59 -16.76 3.44 11.02
C PHE A 59 -15.50 3.20 10.21
N LEU A 60 -14.35 3.43 10.84
CA LEU A 60 -13.03 3.15 10.28
C LEU A 60 -12.29 2.18 11.22
N PRO A 61 -11.90 0.97 10.78
CA PRO A 61 -11.20 0.01 11.62
C PRO A 61 -9.82 0.48 12.08
N GLY A 62 -9.12 1.24 11.23
CA GLY A 62 -7.81 1.81 11.50
C GLY A 62 -7.86 3.23 12.05
N SER A 63 -6.69 3.88 12.08
CA SER A 63 -6.55 5.29 12.44
C SER A 63 -6.39 6.15 11.20
N VAL A 64 -7.24 7.19 11.05
CA VAL A 64 -7.09 8.16 9.95
C VAL A 64 -5.74 8.88 10.00
N LYS A 65 -5.16 9.06 11.19
CA LYS A 65 -3.84 9.68 11.35
C LYS A 65 -2.71 8.82 10.75
N TYR A 66 -2.88 7.50 10.74
CA TYR A 66 -1.94 6.59 10.11
C TYR A 66 -1.81 6.86 8.61
N LEU A 67 -2.89 7.27 7.95
CA LEU A 67 -2.89 7.62 6.54
C LEU A 67 -2.02 8.85 6.21
N SER A 68 -1.59 9.63 7.22
CA SER A 68 -0.58 10.68 6.97
C SER A 68 0.76 10.10 6.54
N LEU A 69 1.08 8.86 6.97
CA LEU A 69 2.33 8.19 6.60
C LEU A 69 2.27 7.68 5.15
N THR A 70 1.13 7.12 4.73
CA THR A 70 0.92 6.68 3.34
C THR A 70 0.87 7.88 2.40
N LEU A 71 0.15 8.95 2.76
CA LEU A 71 0.13 10.21 2.02
C LEU A 71 1.54 10.79 1.84
N ALA A 72 2.34 10.81 2.90
CA ALA A 72 3.71 11.31 2.83
C ALA A 72 4.59 10.41 1.94
N TYR A 73 4.43 9.09 2.03
CA TYR A 73 5.11 8.12 1.20
C TYR A 73 4.81 8.33 -0.30
N GLU A 74 3.53 8.38 -0.65
CA GLU A 74 3.09 8.52 -2.03
C GLU A 74 3.52 9.86 -2.62
N PHE A 75 3.34 10.95 -1.87
CA PHE A 75 3.79 12.28 -2.28
C PHE A 75 5.31 12.34 -2.47
N TYR A 76 6.09 11.89 -1.49
CA TYR A 76 7.53 11.97 -1.53
C TYR A 76 8.12 11.16 -2.70
N TYR A 77 7.69 9.91 -2.86
CA TYR A 77 8.23 9.04 -3.90
C TYR A 77 7.70 9.35 -5.31
N ALA A 78 6.57 10.04 -5.44
CA ALA A 78 6.15 10.58 -6.72
C ALA A 78 7.20 11.51 -7.37
N PHE A 79 8.00 12.19 -6.56
CA PHE A 79 8.99 13.16 -7.05
C PHE A 79 10.45 12.68 -6.94
N THR A 80 10.72 11.59 -6.24
CA THR A 80 12.10 11.14 -5.98
C THR A 80 12.43 9.79 -6.61
N THR A 81 11.45 8.88 -6.71
CA THR A 81 11.68 7.50 -7.17
C THR A 81 11.28 7.28 -8.64
N THR A 82 10.32 8.05 -9.13
CA THR A 82 9.71 7.80 -10.43
C THR A 82 10.66 8.04 -11.61
N SER A 83 10.67 7.10 -12.56
CA SER A 83 11.50 7.14 -13.78
C SER A 83 10.75 7.72 -14.98
N THR A 84 9.42 7.63 -14.97
CA THR A 84 8.57 8.04 -16.07
C THR A 84 7.45 8.95 -15.59
N LEU A 85 6.85 9.70 -16.51
CA LEU A 85 5.68 10.53 -16.20
C LEU A 85 4.48 9.66 -15.77
N THR A 86 4.33 8.49 -16.38
CA THR A 86 3.27 7.53 -16.07
C THR A 86 3.40 6.99 -14.66
N GLU A 87 4.62 6.58 -14.24
CA GLU A 87 4.89 6.15 -12.87
C GLU A 87 4.55 7.25 -11.85
N ARG A 88 4.96 8.50 -12.14
CA ARG A 88 4.62 9.66 -11.31
C ARG A 88 3.11 9.88 -11.22
N ALA A 89 2.41 9.81 -12.34
CA ALA A 89 0.96 9.94 -12.37
C ALA A 89 0.28 8.86 -11.51
N CYS A 90 0.76 7.61 -11.54
CA CYS A 90 0.24 6.55 -10.67
C CYS A 90 0.38 6.88 -9.18
N PHE A 91 1.55 7.33 -8.73
CA PHE A 91 1.75 7.76 -7.34
C PHE A 91 0.82 8.92 -6.95
N LEU A 92 0.64 9.90 -7.84
CA LEU A 92 -0.25 11.05 -7.58
C LEU A 92 -1.73 10.65 -7.58
N ILE A 93 -2.12 9.65 -8.38
CA ILE A 93 -3.48 9.08 -8.33
C ILE A 93 -3.70 8.37 -6.99
N TRP A 94 -2.75 7.59 -6.49
CA TRP A 94 -2.85 6.97 -5.17
C TRP A 94 -2.93 8.01 -4.06
N PHE A 95 -2.08 9.02 -4.09
CA PHE A 95 -2.14 10.16 -3.16
C PHE A 95 -3.52 10.83 -3.18
N ALA A 96 -4.12 11.04 -4.36
CA ALA A 96 -5.45 11.62 -4.48
C ALA A 96 -6.56 10.70 -3.93
N LEU A 97 -6.44 9.37 -4.13
CA LEU A 97 -7.36 8.38 -3.58
C LEU A 97 -7.27 8.31 -2.05
N ASP A 98 -6.05 8.31 -1.50
CA ASP A 98 -5.82 8.36 -0.05
C ASP A 98 -6.39 9.66 0.54
N LEU A 99 -6.16 10.80 -0.10
CA LEU A 99 -6.70 12.08 0.34
C LEU A 99 -8.24 12.11 0.32
N ALA A 100 -8.85 11.54 -0.73
CA ALA A 100 -10.31 11.39 -0.82
C ALA A 100 -10.84 10.47 0.29
N PHE A 101 -10.17 9.35 0.55
CA PHE A 101 -10.52 8.41 1.62
C PHE A 101 -10.40 9.06 3.01
N VAL A 102 -9.32 9.80 3.27
CA VAL A 102 -9.14 10.58 4.51
C VAL A 102 -10.25 11.60 4.69
N GLY A 103 -10.56 12.38 3.65
CA GLY A 103 -11.63 13.38 3.68
C GLY A 103 -12.99 12.76 3.99
N LEU A 104 -13.30 11.65 3.32
CA LEU A 104 -14.55 10.90 3.54
C LEU A 104 -14.63 10.31 4.95
N ALA A 105 -13.54 9.68 5.42
CA ALA A 105 -13.48 9.13 6.76
C ALA A 105 -13.64 10.21 7.84
N LEU A 106 -12.98 11.35 7.69
CA LEU A 106 -13.14 12.50 8.56
C LEU A 106 -14.59 12.99 8.62
N TRP A 107 -15.25 13.06 7.45
CA TRP A 107 -16.62 13.53 7.35
C TRP A 107 -17.62 12.56 7.96
N GLN A 108 -17.48 11.27 7.72
CA GLN A 108 -18.47 10.27 8.12
C GLN A 108 -18.29 9.75 9.55
N VAL A 109 -17.05 9.72 10.07
CA VAL A 109 -16.75 9.04 11.34
C VAL A 109 -16.56 9.99 12.51
N TYR A 110 -16.06 11.22 12.26
CA TYR A 110 -15.66 12.12 13.35
C TYR A 110 -16.57 13.34 13.49
N SER A 111 -16.75 13.84 14.72
CA SER A 111 -17.47 15.10 14.98
C SER A 111 -16.68 16.31 14.45
N PRO A 112 -17.33 17.47 14.20
CA PRO A 112 -16.64 18.67 13.70
C PRO A 112 -15.43 19.10 14.53
N ALA A 113 -15.54 19.06 15.86
CA ALA A 113 -14.43 19.41 16.76
C ALA A 113 -13.25 18.41 16.63
N GLN A 114 -13.55 17.11 16.53
CA GLN A 114 -12.53 16.08 16.31
C GLN A 114 -11.87 16.22 14.94
N ARG A 115 -12.64 16.55 13.87
CA ARG A 115 -12.10 16.75 12.51
C ARG A 115 -11.04 17.84 12.49
N HIS A 116 -11.37 19.02 13.05
CA HIS A 116 -10.42 20.14 13.10
C HIS A 116 -9.11 19.75 13.77
N ARG A 117 -9.20 19.12 14.95
CA ARG A 117 -8.02 18.64 15.67
C ARG A 117 -7.20 17.63 14.86
N ILE A 118 -7.86 16.61 14.28
CA ILE A 118 -7.19 15.57 13.52
C ILE A 118 -6.50 16.15 12.27
N VAL A 119 -7.20 17.01 11.53
CA VAL A 119 -6.62 17.66 10.33
C VAL A 119 -5.41 18.51 10.71
N THR A 120 -5.50 19.28 11.80
CA THR A 120 -4.37 20.08 12.29
C THR A 120 -3.18 19.18 12.67
N GLU A 121 -3.42 18.11 13.43
CA GLU A 121 -2.37 17.15 13.80
C GLU A 121 -1.76 16.46 12.56
N MET A 122 -2.57 16.06 11.59
CA MET A 122 -2.08 15.46 10.34
C MET A 122 -1.22 16.43 9.54
N ALA A 123 -1.71 17.66 9.33
CA ALA A 123 -1.04 18.65 8.49
C ALA A 123 0.22 19.26 9.13
N MET A 124 0.19 19.47 10.45
CA MET A 124 1.28 20.19 11.14
C MET A 124 2.29 19.26 11.82
N LEU A 125 1.93 18.01 12.08
CA LEU A 125 2.81 17.07 12.79
C LEU A 125 3.10 15.82 11.98
N TYR A 126 2.11 14.98 11.70
CA TYR A 126 2.35 13.64 11.17
C TYR A 126 2.89 13.65 9.74
N PHE A 127 2.29 14.42 8.84
CA PHE A 127 2.72 14.49 7.46
C PHE A 127 4.11 15.14 7.28
N PRO A 128 4.42 16.32 7.89
CA PRO A 128 5.76 16.90 7.81
C PRO A 128 6.83 16.02 8.47
N LEU A 129 6.51 15.39 9.61
CA LEU A 129 7.44 14.48 10.29
C LEU A 129 7.76 13.25 9.41
N ALA A 130 6.75 12.69 8.77
CA ALA A 130 6.93 11.58 7.84
C ALA A 130 7.79 11.97 6.62
N LEU A 131 7.52 13.13 6.00
CA LEU A 131 8.35 13.66 4.90
C LEU A 131 9.80 13.87 5.35
N GLY A 132 10.00 14.45 6.52
CA GLY A 132 11.34 14.65 7.10
C GLY A 132 12.07 13.33 7.35
N ALA A 133 11.36 12.32 7.87
CA ALA A 133 11.91 10.98 8.09
C ALA A 133 12.32 10.31 6.76
N LEU A 134 11.46 10.36 5.73
CA LEU A 134 11.75 9.83 4.40
C LEU A 134 12.97 10.51 3.79
N LYS A 135 13.04 11.84 3.88
CA LYS A 135 14.21 12.61 3.43
C LYS A 135 15.49 12.25 4.19
N CYS A 136 15.41 12.08 5.50
CA CYS A 136 16.52 11.65 6.33
C CYS A 136 17.00 10.25 5.91
N LEU A 137 16.09 9.28 5.78
CA LEU A 137 16.42 7.92 5.36
C LEU A 137 17.08 7.90 3.98
N SER A 138 16.56 8.64 3.01
CA SER A 138 17.12 8.69 1.66
C SER A 138 18.51 9.37 1.62
N THR A 139 18.82 10.22 2.61
CA THR A 139 20.14 10.84 2.75
C THR A 139 21.12 9.89 3.43
N LEU A 140 20.66 9.09 4.38
CA LEU A 140 21.47 8.08 5.08
C LEU A 140 21.77 6.85 4.20
N TYR A 141 20.84 6.49 3.32
CA TYR A 141 20.93 5.32 2.44
C TYR A 141 20.71 5.74 0.97
N PRO A 142 21.66 6.52 0.40
CA PRO A 142 21.52 7.00 -0.97
C PRO A 142 21.68 5.85 -1.97
N ASP A 143 20.77 5.81 -2.93
CA ASP A 143 20.85 4.94 -4.10
C ASP A 143 20.34 5.67 -5.35
N GLU A 144 20.44 5.05 -6.52
CA GLU A 144 20.19 5.69 -7.82
C GLU A 144 18.84 6.43 -7.88
N ARG A 145 17.78 5.86 -7.26
CA ARG A 145 16.41 6.39 -7.33
C ARG A 145 15.66 6.23 -6.00
N GLN A 146 16.38 6.17 -4.92
CA GLN A 146 15.81 5.93 -3.58
C GLN A 146 14.95 4.67 -3.47
N GLN A 147 15.25 3.66 -4.29
CA GLN A 147 14.47 2.41 -4.37
C GLN A 147 14.58 1.57 -3.09
N VAL A 148 15.75 1.54 -2.47
CA VAL A 148 15.96 0.80 -1.22
C VAL A 148 15.11 1.36 -0.10
N THR A 149 15.11 2.70 0.06
CA THR A 149 14.29 3.37 1.08
C THR A 149 12.80 3.28 0.75
N ALA A 150 12.40 3.43 -0.51
CA ALA A 150 11.02 3.26 -0.95
C ALA A 150 10.51 1.84 -0.66
N TYR A 151 11.30 0.83 -0.97
CA TYR A 151 10.96 -0.56 -0.66
C TYR A 151 10.74 -0.79 0.82
N TRP A 152 11.74 -0.47 1.67
CA TRP A 152 11.68 -0.74 3.10
C TRP A 152 10.55 0.04 3.78
N THR A 153 10.40 1.33 3.49
CA THR A 153 9.31 2.12 4.07
C THR A 153 7.95 1.63 3.59
N GLY A 154 7.81 1.22 2.33
CA GLY A 154 6.57 0.66 1.80
C GLY A 154 6.15 -0.63 2.50
N ILE A 155 7.05 -1.61 2.64
CA ILE A 155 6.71 -2.88 3.32
C ILE A 155 6.43 -2.69 4.82
N PHE A 156 7.12 -1.75 5.49
CA PHE A 156 6.83 -1.42 6.90
C PHE A 156 5.49 -0.67 7.05
N LEU A 157 5.11 0.17 6.11
CA LEU A 157 3.78 0.79 6.10
C LEU A 157 2.66 -0.24 5.87
N GLN A 158 2.90 -1.27 5.07
CA GLN A 158 1.89 -2.30 4.84
C GLN A 158 1.75 -3.27 6.02
N LEU A 159 2.82 -3.51 6.78
CA LEU A 159 2.89 -4.51 7.85
C LEU A 159 1.74 -4.44 8.88
N PRO A 160 1.40 -3.27 9.48
CA PRO A 160 0.35 -3.23 10.51
C PRO A 160 -1.07 -3.32 9.96
N VAL A 161 -1.29 -3.12 8.68
CA VAL A 161 -2.65 -2.99 8.10
C VAL A 161 -3.47 -4.25 8.37
N GLY A 162 -3.03 -5.42 7.94
CA GLY A 162 -3.75 -6.68 8.15
C GLY A 162 -3.95 -7.01 9.64
N TRP A 163 -2.92 -6.75 10.47
CA TRP A 163 -3.00 -6.96 11.92
C TRP A 163 -4.06 -6.09 12.60
N VAL A 164 -4.18 -4.82 12.21
CA VAL A 164 -5.21 -3.92 12.75
C VAL A 164 -6.61 -4.43 12.40
N TYR A 165 -6.83 -4.89 11.17
CA TYR A 165 -8.12 -5.43 10.75
C TYR A 165 -8.50 -6.70 11.50
N VAL A 166 -7.58 -7.65 11.65
CA VAL A 166 -7.80 -8.88 12.45
C VAL A 166 -8.04 -8.54 13.92
N TYR A 167 -7.21 -7.66 14.50
CA TYR A 167 -7.37 -7.21 15.89
C TYR A 167 -8.75 -6.60 16.12
N ARG A 168 -9.23 -5.73 15.22
CA ARG A 168 -10.57 -5.11 15.36
C ARG A 168 -11.69 -6.13 15.28
N LEU A 169 -11.63 -7.10 14.38
CA LEU A 169 -12.62 -8.19 14.36
C LEU A 169 -12.70 -8.92 15.71
N LEU A 170 -11.55 -9.23 16.31
CA LEU A 170 -11.46 -9.96 17.56
C LEU A 170 -11.89 -9.09 18.76
N ALA A 171 -11.47 -7.83 18.82
CA ALA A 171 -11.75 -6.91 19.94
C ALA A 171 -13.22 -6.46 19.94
N ASP A 172 -13.72 -5.99 18.79
CA ASP A 172 -15.05 -5.40 18.67
C ASP A 172 -16.15 -6.48 18.50
N ARG A 173 -15.75 -7.73 18.18
CA ARG A 173 -16.69 -8.84 17.86
C ARG A 173 -17.76 -8.44 16.84
N SER A 174 -17.37 -7.63 15.87
CA SER A 174 -18.22 -7.03 14.85
C SER A 174 -17.48 -6.95 13.52
N THR A 175 -18.22 -7.11 12.44
CA THR A 175 -17.71 -6.93 11.07
C THR A 175 -17.92 -5.52 10.53
N ARG A 176 -18.34 -4.57 11.37
CA ARG A 176 -18.60 -3.18 11.01
C ARG A 176 -17.34 -2.53 10.42
N GLY A 177 -17.48 -1.85 9.30
CA GLY A 177 -16.38 -1.22 8.57
C GLY A 177 -15.43 -2.20 7.87
N GLN A 178 -15.78 -3.48 7.78
CA GLN A 178 -14.96 -4.52 7.19
C GLN A 178 -15.78 -5.41 6.25
N SER A 179 -15.14 -5.97 5.22
CA SER A 179 -15.77 -6.91 4.29
C SER A 179 -14.76 -7.86 3.66
N LEU A 180 -15.26 -8.97 3.10
CA LEU A 180 -14.42 -9.92 2.37
C LEU A 180 -14.01 -9.39 1.00
N GLU A 181 -14.78 -8.49 0.39
CA GLU A 181 -14.43 -7.86 -0.88
C GLU A 181 -13.22 -6.94 -0.72
N VAL A 182 -13.21 -6.05 0.30
CA VAL A 182 -12.05 -5.20 0.62
C VAL A 182 -10.83 -6.04 0.93
N TRP A 183 -11.00 -7.11 1.73
CA TRP A 183 -9.92 -8.03 2.04
C TRP A 183 -9.36 -8.70 0.78
N LEU A 184 -10.21 -9.24 -0.09
CA LEU A 184 -9.77 -9.99 -1.27
C LEU A 184 -8.92 -9.13 -2.21
N VAL A 185 -9.40 -7.92 -2.55
CA VAL A 185 -8.66 -7.02 -3.46
C VAL A 185 -7.36 -6.53 -2.82
N ARG A 186 -7.35 -6.25 -1.50
CA ARG A 186 -6.14 -5.88 -0.77
C ARG A 186 -5.12 -7.04 -0.73
N TYR A 187 -5.58 -8.25 -0.44
CA TYR A 187 -4.73 -9.43 -0.38
C TYR A 187 -4.08 -9.74 -1.71
N LEU A 188 -4.85 -9.73 -2.80
CA LEU A 188 -4.32 -9.87 -4.16
C LEU A 188 -3.39 -8.70 -4.53
N GLY A 189 -3.72 -7.47 -4.11
CA GLY A 189 -2.86 -6.31 -4.26
C GLY A 189 -1.51 -6.47 -3.56
N CYS A 190 -1.47 -7.04 -2.35
CA CYS A 190 -0.22 -7.36 -1.67
C CYS A 190 0.63 -8.36 -2.46
N PHE A 191 0.02 -9.42 -3.01
CA PHE A 191 0.75 -10.40 -3.82
C PHE A 191 1.37 -9.77 -5.07
N THR A 192 0.62 -8.92 -5.77
CA THR A 192 1.15 -8.25 -6.97
C THR A 192 2.22 -7.24 -6.62
N ALA A 193 2.06 -6.49 -5.52
CA ALA A 193 3.08 -5.54 -5.03
C ALA A 193 4.39 -6.26 -4.65
N TYR A 194 4.31 -7.30 -3.84
CA TYR A 194 5.49 -8.12 -3.51
C TYR A 194 6.02 -8.86 -4.73
N GLY A 195 5.14 -9.28 -5.63
CA GLY A 195 5.50 -9.90 -6.90
C GLY A 195 6.42 -9.05 -7.75
N VAL A 196 6.20 -7.72 -7.81
CA VAL A 196 7.10 -6.78 -8.50
C VAL A 196 8.53 -6.88 -7.96
N PHE A 197 8.68 -6.83 -6.62
CA PHE A 197 10.00 -6.83 -6.00
C PHE A 197 10.68 -8.19 -6.06
N ILE A 198 9.92 -9.28 -5.90
CA ILE A 198 10.43 -10.64 -6.05
C ILE A 198 10.86 -10.87 -7.51
N TRP A 199 10.08 -10.39 -8.48
CA TRP A 199 10.43 -10.48 -9.89
C TRP A 199 11.74 -9.76 -10.21
N ARG A 200 11.93 -8.55 -9.67
CA ARG A 200 13.18 -7.80 -9.77
C ARG A 200 14.35 -8.54 -9.14
N TYR A 201 14.17 -9.08 -7.94
CA TYR A 201 15.18 -9.88 -7.25
C TYR A 201 15.60 -11.11 -8.05
N LEU A 202 14.66 -11.86 -8.60
CA LEU A 202 14.96 -13.07 -9.38
C LEU A 202 15.69 -12.79 -10.69
N ASN A 203 15.42 -11.66 -11.34
CA ASN A 203 15.99 -11.33 -12.64
C ASN A 203 17.21 -10.39 -12.56
N VAL A 204 17.29 -9.57 -11.53
CA VAL A 204 18.36 -8.56 -11.34
C VAL A 204 18.86 -8.59 -9.87
N PRO A 205 19.35 -9.74 -9.37
CA PRO A 205 19.68 -9.91 -7.93
C PRO A 205 20.79 -8.97 -7.45
N ARG A 206 21.65 -8.49 -8.36
CA ARG A 206 22.72 -7.55 -8.02
C ARG A 206 22.18 -6.23 -7.46
N ASN A 207 21.05 -5.74 -7.99
CA ASN A 207 20.44 -4.48 -7.54
C ASN A 207 19.38 -4.72 -6.46
N TRP A 208 18.70 -5.87 -6.46
CA TRP A 208 17.54 -6.18 -5.61
C TRP A 208 17.82 -7.29 -4.59
N GLY A 209 19.10 -7.59 -4.30
CA GLY A 209 19.47 -8.67 -3.37
C GLY A 209 18.89 -8.53 -1.97
N TYR A 210 18.66 -7.30 -1.51
CA TYR A 210 18.05 -7.03 -0.19
C TYR A 210 16.59 -7.53 -0.09
N VAL A 211 15.87 -7.68 -1.22
CA VAL A 211 14.51 -8.24 -1.25
C VAL A 211 14.51 -9.70 -0.82
N GLY A 212 15.54 -10.48 -1.20
CA GLY A 212 15.71 -11.86 -0.78
C GLY A 212 16.33 -12.04 0.61
N SER A 213 16.59 -10.96 1.34
CA SER A 213 17.17 -11.03 2.69
C SER A 213 16.20 -11.64 3.70
N PHE A 214 16.75 -12.25 4.78
CA PHE A 214 15.96 -12.80 5.88
C PHE A 214 14.96 -11.78 6.46
N TRP A 215 15.40 -10.55 6.66
CA TRP A 215 14.54 -9.48 7.20
C TRP A 215 13.40 -9.10 6.25
N SER A 216 13.70 -8.98 4.97
CA SER A 216 12.70 -8.66 3.95
C SER A 216 11.63 -9.77 3.86
N ILE A 217 12.05 -11.02 3.71
CA ILE A 217 11.14 -12.17 3.68
C ILE A 217 10.34 -12.26 4.99
N GLY A 218 10.99 -12.03 6.13
CA GLY A 218 10.32 -12.00 7.44
C GLY A 218 9.19 -10.97 7.51
N VAL A 219 9.41 -9.74 7.03
CA VAL A 219 8.39 -8.68 7.00
C VAL A 219 7.26 -9.03 6.01
N ILE A 220 7.59 -9.56 4.82
CA ILE A 220 6.58 -10.00 3.84
C ILE A 220 5.69 -11.09 4.45
N VAL A 221 6.28 -12.11 5.05
CA VAL A 221 5.52 -13.18 5.72
C VAL A 221 4.67 -12.63 6.85
N ALA A 222 5.25 -11.77 7.71
CA ALA A 222 4.52 -11.13 8.81
C ALA A 222 3.34 -10.27 8.33
N THR A 223 3.43 -9.68 7.14
CA THR A 223 2.33 -8.94 6.51
C THR A 223 1.25 -9.89 5.96
N LEU A 224 1.65 -11.00 5.35
CA LEU A 224 0.70 -11.93 4.71
C LEU A 224 -0.01 -12.85 5.71
N VAL A 225 0.57 -13.13 6.88
CA VAL A 225 -0.05 -13.95 7.93
C VAL A 225 -1.43 -13.43 8.34
N PRO A 226 -1.61 -12.17 8.78
CA PRO A 226 -2.92 -11.66 9.17
C PRO A 226 -3.89 -11.61 7.97
N GLU A 227 -3.41 -11.33 6.77
CA GLU A 227 -4.24 -11.35 5.55
C GLU A 227 -4.76 -12.75 5.25
N THR A 228 -3.95 -13.79 5.43
CA THR A 228 -4.35 -15.20 5.24
C THR A 228 -5.33 -15.68 6.32
N VAL A 229 -5.17 -15.21 7.55
CA VAL A 229 -6.04 -15.58 8.68
C VAL A 229 -7.37 -14.80 8.67
N TYR A 230 -7.37 -13.60 8.10
CA TYR A 230 -8.50 -12.68 8.12
C TYR A 230 -9.86 -13.29 7.71
N PRO A 231 -10.03 -14.01 6.59
CA PRO A 231 -11.34 -14.49 6.16
C PRO A 231 -11.93 -15.49 7.16
N PHE A 232 -11.11 -16.30 7.82
CA PHE A 232 -11.56 -17.26 8.84
C PHE A 232 -12.06 -16.54 10.09
N VAL A 233 -11.32 -15.54 10.55
CA VAL A 233 -11.72 -14.69 11.69
C VAL A 233 -12.97 -13.90 11.35
N TYR A 234 -13.06 -13.34 10.14
CA TYR A 234 -14.22 -12.60 9.68
C TYR A 234 -15.48 -13.47 9.71
N ILE A 235 -15.44 -14.66 9.09
CA ILE A 235 -16.57 -15.59 9.05
C ILE A 235 -16.98 -16.04 10.46
N TRP A 236 -16.00 -16.31 11.34
CA TRP A 236 -16.27 -16.68 12.71
C TRP A 236 -16.99 -15.56 13.50
N VAL A 237 -16.53 -14.32 13.39
CA VAL A 237 -17.16 -13.16 14.03
C VAL A 237 -18.55 -12.91 13.47
N TRP A 238 -18.70 -12.97 12.15
CA TRP A 238 -19.99 -12.78 11.46
C TRP A 238 -21.03 -13.80 11.94
N LYS A 239 -20.70 -15.09 11.93
CA LYS A 239 -21.60 -16.14 12.45
C LYS A 239 -21.96 -15.95 13.92
N GLY A 240 -21.01 -15.49 14.73
CA GLY A 240 -21.25 -15.19 16.14
C GLY A 240 -22.21 -14.01 16.35
N SER A 241 -22.15 -13.00 15.49
CA SER A 241 -23.05 -11.84 15.54
C SER A 241 -24.49 -12.21 15.15
N GLU A 242 -24.66 -13.00 14.11
CA GLU A 242 -25.99 -13.49 13.67
C GLU A 242 -26.68 -14.35 14.74
N ARG A 243 -25.94 -15.26 15.39
CA ARG A 243 -26.48 -16.06 16.50
C ARG A 243 -26.94 -15.22 17.69
N ARG A 244 -26.29 -14.06 17.94
CA ARG A 244 -26.71 -13.13 19.02
C ARG A 244 -27.99 -12.41 18.67
N LYS A 245 -28.18 -11.99 17.43
CA LYS A 245 -29.42 -11.34 16.97
C LYS A 245 -30.64 -12.27 17.13
N VAL A 246 -30.50 -13.53 16.73
CA VAL A 246 -31.57 -14.55 16.86
C VAL A 246 -31.97 -14.85 18.31
N LYS A 247 -31.07 -14.66 19.29
CA LYS A 247 -31.38 -14.91 20.70
C LYS A 247 -32.07 -13.74 21.41
N VAL A 248 -32.05 -12.55 20.84
CA VAL A 248 -32.59 -11.33 21.42
C VAL A 248 -33.93 -10.92 20.80
N GLY A 249 -34.27 -11.45 19.63
CA GLY A 249 -35.60 -11.30 18.97
C GLY A 249 -36.51 -12.48 19.26
#